data_3a958bb5f561a73889b4175f126ecc33
#
_entry.id   3a958bb5f561a73889b4175f126ecc33
#
_cell.length_a   1.000
_cell.length_b   1.000
_cell.length_c   1.000
_cell.angle_alpha   90.00
_cell.angle_beta   90.00
_cell.angle_gamma   90.00
#
_symmetry.space_group_name_H-M   'P 1'
#
loop_
_entity.id
_entity.type
_entity.pdbx_description
1 polymer ?
#
loop_
_entity_poly.entity_id
_entity_poly.type
_entity_poly.pdbx_seq_one_letter_code
_entity_poly.pdbx_strand_id
1 'polypeptide(L)'
;MSAEISYVIASVQRSGTHLLCSILRSTGIAGSPEEYFLSKPGETWEKRWDTPSREAYVQHILRQNTAANGVFGAVVMWSYFEQMLQMLQEIPAYKNLNGAQLLAAVLSTPKYIWMRRRNHVEQAVSWAIACQTGIWAQTGEEKLQPRAVPKFDFKVIDEWCNRIAAHEASWENYFRENQIEPLILFYEDVVASHRTAAERVLEFLELPFPPDLEIPPPAIEKQANQISHEWAACYLKVKGAKTGRLARVLRRMRA
;
A
#
# COMPACT_ATOMS: atom_id res chain seq x y z
N MET A 1 -2.04 24.91 -8.78
CA MET A 1 -3.17 24.86 -7.82
C MET A 1 -2.71 23.96 -6.69
N SER A 2 -2.92 24.33 -5.44
CA SER A 2 -2.74 23.41 -4.29
C SER A 2 -3.97 22.51 -4.23
N ALA A 3 -3.81 21.26 -3.79
CA ALA A 3 -4.93 20.38 -3.51
C ALA A 3 -5.78 20.99 -2.38
N GLU A 4 -7.10 20.99 -2.54
CA GLU A 4 -8.04 21.43 -1.49
C GLU A 4 -8.28 20.29 -0.50
N ILE A 5 -8.35 19.07 -1.00
CA ILE A 5 -8.46 17.84 -0.21
C ILE A 5 -7.35 16.92 -0.63
N SER A 6 -6.57 16.44 0.33
CA SER A 6 -5.56 15.42 0.07
C SER A 6 -5.67 14.23 1.02
N TYR A 7 -5.24 13.07 0.55
CA TYR A 7 -5.22 11.87 1.36
C TYR A 7 -4.05 10.95 1.04
N VAL A 8 -3.66 10.15 2.02
CA VAL A 8 -2.63 9.13 1.92
C VAL A 8 -3.25 7.76 2.14
N ILE A 9 -3.10 6.86 1.19
CA ILE A 9 -3.37 5.43 1.37
C ILE A 9 -2.10 4.82 1.97
N ALA A 10 -2.08 4.75 3.30
CA ALA A 10 -1.02 4.12 4.07
C ALA A 10 -1.16 2.59 4.02
N SER A 11 -0.08 1.86 3.73
CA SER A 11 -0.20 0.43 3.55
C SER A 11 1.13 -0.33 3.69
N VAL A 12 1.01 -1.65 3.55
CA VAL A 12 2.11 -2.60 3.37
C VAL A 12 1.91 -3.30 2.03
N GLN A 13 2.99 -3.71 1.38
CA GLN A 13 2.92 -4.35 0.07
C GLN A 13 1.94 -5.53 0.04
N ARG A 14 1.26 -5.70 -1.08
CA ARG A 14 0.30 -6.78 -1.35
C ARG A 14 -0.98 -6.76 -0.51
N SER A 15 -1.35 -5.62 0.06
CA SER A 15 -2.64 -5.43 0.74
C SER A 15 -3.79 -5.00 -0.18
N GLY A 16 -3.58 -4.95 -1.50
CA GLY A 16 -4.64 -4.65 -2.47
C GLY A 16 -4.79 -3.16 -2.80
N THR A 17 -3.77 -2.35 -2.57
CA THR A 17 -3.79 -0.91 -2.88
C THR A 17 -4.08 -0.62 -4.35
N HIS A 18 -3.52 -1.41 -5.29
CA HIS A 18 -3.84 -1.24 -6.72
C HIS A 18 -5.33 -1.41 -7.02
N LEU A 19 -5.99 -2.38 -6.35
CA LEU A 19 -7.44 -2.57 -6.48
C LEU A 19 -8.19 -1.35 -5.97
N LEU A 20 -7.87 -0.88 -4.76
CA LEU A 20 -8.50 0.32 -4.19
C LEU A 20 -8.27 1.54 -5.08
N CYS A 21 -7.04 1.77 -5.56
CA CYS A 21 -6.72 2.88 -6.46
C CYS A 21 -7.52 2.81 -7.77
N SER A 22 -7.69 1.62 -8.35
CA SER A 22 -8.51 1.44 -9.55
C SER A 22 -9.98 1.79 -9.29
N ILE A 23 -10.53 1.34 -8.16
CA ILE A 23 -11.89 1.66 -7.74
C ILE A 23 -12.05 3.17 -7.53
N LEU A 24 -11.16 3.81 -6.78
CA LEU A 24 -11.23 5.25 -6.50
C LEU A 24 -11.11 6.09 -7.77
N ARG A 25 -10.22 5.71 -8.67
CA ARG A 25 -10.07 6.37 -9.98
C ARG A 25 -11.35 6.25 -10.82
N SER A 26 -12.01 5.11 -10.81
CA SER A 26 -13.24 4.90 -11.58
C SER A 26 -14.42 5.73 -11.07
N THR A 27 -14.38 6.25 -9.85
CA THR A 27 -15.40 7.18 -9.35
C THR A 27 -15.36 8.54 -10.07
N GLY A 28 -14.23 8.94 -10.64
CA GLY A 28 -14.01 10.29 -11.16
C GLY A 28 -13.97 11.39 -10.10
N ILE A 29 -14.16 11.04 -8.81
CA ILE A 29 -14.33 11.99 -7.69
C ILE A 29 -13.12 11.99 -6.76
N ALA A 30 -12.56 10.80 -6.49
CA ALA A 30 -11.47 10.63 -5.51
C ALA A 30 -10.06 10.89 -6.07
N GLY A 31 -9.94 11.44 -7.27
CA GLY A 31 -8.65 11.67 -7.94
C GLY A 31 -8.01 10.37 -8.44
N SER A 32 -6.70 10.38 -8.62
CA SER A 32 -5.94 9.25 -9.16
C SER A 32 -4.81 8.86 -8.22
N PRO A 33 -5.08 8.19 -7.10
CA PRO A 33 -4.03 7.81 -6.15
C PRO A 33 -3.04 6.82 -6.77
N GLU A 34 -1.73 7.10 -6.57
CA GLU A 34 -0.62 6.28 -7.06
C GLU A 34 0.58 6.36 -6.10
N GLU A 35 1.58 5.47 -6.28
CA GLU A 35 2.85 5.49 -5.53
C GLU A 35 3.82 6.54 -6.09
N TYR A 36 3.44 7.82 -6.03
CA TYR A 36 4.24 8.92 -6.56
C TYR A 36 5.61 9.04 -5.89
N PHE A 37 5.69 8.75 -4.61
CA PHE A 37 6.89 8.89 -3.79
C PHE A 37 7.75 7.62 -3.70
N LEU A 38 7.43 6.58 -4.46
CA LEU A 38 8.27 5.40 -4.56
C LEU A 38 9.55 5.73 -5.31
N SER A 39 10.70 5.46 -4.68
CA SER A 39 12.02 5.51 -5.30
C SER A 39 12.58 4.11 -5.48
N LYS A 40 13.16 3.83 -6.65
CA LYS A 40 13.90 2.59 -6.89
C LYS A 40 15.37 2.77 -6.54
N PRO A 41 16.10 1.71 -6.17
CA PRO A 41 17.54 1.79 -5.94
C PRO A 41 18.29 2.42 -7.13
N GLY A 42 19.05 3.47 -6.86
CA GLY A 42 19.83 4.20 -7.89
C GLY A 42 19.03 5.17 -8.76
N GLU A 43 17.74 5.30 -8.53
CA GLU A 43 16.86 6.25 -9.23
C GLU A 43 16.35 7.30 -8.24
N THR A 44 16.50 8.57 -8.57
CA THR A 44 15.87 9.67 -7.83
C THR A 44 14.58 10.11 -8.50
N TRP A 45 13.70 10.78 -7.77
CA TRP A 45 12.45 11.28 -8.34
C TRP A 45 12.70 12.26 -9.50
N GLU A 46 13.71 13.12 -9.37
CA GLU A 46 14.09 14.10 -10.37
C GLU A 46 14.48 13.42 -11.69
N LYS A 47 15.27 12.34 -11.61
CA LYS A 47 15.65 11.55 -12.80
C LYS A 47 14.48 10.81 -13.42
N ARG A 48 13.63 10.23 -12.57
CA ARG A 48 12.47 9.45 -13.04
C ARG A 48 11.45 10.29 -13.78
N TRP A 49 11.30 11.57 -13.40
CA TRP A 49 10.28 12.46 -13.90
C TRP A 49 10.84 13.65 -14.68
N ASP A 50 12.14 13.64 -14.98
CA ASP A 50 12.84 14.69 -15.70
C ASP A 50 12.55 16.11 -15.15
N THR A 51 12.69 16.25 -13.85
CA THR A 51 12.46 17.52 -13.14
C THR A 51 13.78 18.10 -12.65
N PRO A 52 13.96 19.45 -12.65
CA PRO A 52 15.24 20.08 -12.28
C PRO A 52 15.61 19.95 -10.80
N SER A 53 14.64 19.70 -9.94
CA SER A 53 14.86 19.54 -8.50
C SER A 53 13.76 18.70 -7.87
N ARG A 54 14.01 18.25 -6.64
CA ARG A 54 13.02 17.51 -5.83
C ARG A 54 11.79 18.36 -5.51
N GLU A 55 11.98 19.64 -5.23
CA GLU A 55 10.87 20.58 -5.04
C GLU A 55 10.02 20.71 -6.30
N ALA A 56 10.67 20.87 -7.46
CA ALA A 56 9.99 20.92 -8.75
C ALA A 56 9.21 19.62 -9.04
N TYR A 57 9.77 18.45 -8.65
CA TYR A 57 9.06 17.18 -8.74
C TYR A 57 7.79 17.17 -7.89
N VAL A 58 7.89 17.54 -6.60
CA VAL A 58 6.72 17.59 -5.71
C VAL A 58 5.63 18.51 -6.26
N GLN A 59 6.02 19.70 -6.72
CA GLN A 59 5.08 20.64 -7.36
C GLN A 59 4.50 20.08 -8.65
N HIS A 60 5.29 19.35 -9.43
CA HIS A 60 4.84 18.72 -10.68
C HIS A 60 3.77 17.66 -10.39
N ILE A 61 4.02 16.70 -9.49
CA ILE A 61 3.05 15.65 -9.20
C ILE A 61 1.75 16.19 -8.62
N LEU A 62 1.82 17.17 -7.74
CA LEU A 62 0.62 17.82 -7.18
C LEU A 62 -0.20 18.50 -8.28
N ARG A 63 0.43 19.27 -9.17
CA ARG A 63 -0.29 19.96 -10.26
C ARG A 63 -0.90 18.99 -11.27
N GLN A 64 -0.18 17.94 -11.64
CA GLN A 64 -0.61 17.02 -12.70
C GLN A 64 -1.63 15.98 -12.22
N ASN A 65 -1.64 15.66 -10.92
CA ASN A 65 -2.44 14.57 -10.39
C ASN A 65 -3.52 15.03 -9.39
N THR A 66 -3.65 16.32 -9.14
CA THR A 66 -4.82 16.89 -8.47
C THR A 66 -5.97 16.92 -9.48
N ALA A 67 -7.08 16.27 -9.14
CA ALA A 67 -8.27 16.23 -9.97
C ALA A 67 -8.91 17.61 -10.10
N ALA A 68 -9.80 17.80 -11.08
CA ALA A 68 -10.46 19.09 -11.34
C ALA A 68 -11.28 19.58 -10.13
N ASN A 69 -11.73 18.70 -9.26
CA ASN A 69 -12.42 19.01 -8.01
C ASN A 69 -11.47 19.27 -6.82
N GLY A 70 -10.18 19.46 -7.06
CA GLY A 70 -9.19 19.76 -6.02
C GLY A 70 -8.70 18.58 -5.19
N VAL A 71 -9.05 17.34 -5.54
CA VAL A 71 -8.69 16.14 -4.77
C VAL A 71 -7.36 15.54 -5.25
N PHE A 72 -6.44 15.31 -4.30
CA PHE A 72 -5.18 14.61 -4.54
C PHE A 72 -5.05 13.39 -3.62
N GLY A 73 -4.69 12.23 -4.15
CA GLY A 73 -4.42 11.01 -3.39
C GLY A 73 -3.03 10.45 -3.67
N ALA A 74 -2.33 9.95 -2.66
CA ALA A 74 -1.07 9.24 -2.81
C ALA A 74 -1.08 7.92 -2.05
N VAL A 75 -0.42 6.89 -2.60
CA VAL A 75 -0.14 5.64 -1.91
C VAL A 75 1.25 5.71 -1.30
N VAL A 76 1.36 5.33 -0.03
CA VAL A 76 2.64 5.28 0.69
C VAL A 76 2.75 3.94 1.42
N MET A 77 3.78 3.15 1.09
CA MET A 77 4.10 1.91 1.78
C MET A 77 5.11 2.16 2.90
N TRP A 78 4.94 1.50 4.05
CA TRP A 78 5.90 1.65 5.14
C TRP A 78 7.35 1.34 4.74
N SER A 79 7.55 0.40 3.83
CA SER A 79 8.88 -0.05 3.40
C SER A 79 9.79 1.04 2.82
N TYR A 80 9.22 2.14 2.32
CA TYR A 80 9.99 3.28 1.82
C TYR A 80 9.61 4.61 2.48
N PHE A 81 8.76 4.56 3.51
CA PHE A 81 8.25 5.77 4.17
C PHE A 81 9.36 6.64 4.74
N GLU A 82 10.29 6.05 5.49
CA GLU A 82 11.43 6.78 6.05
C GLU A 82 12.32 7.39 4.97
N GLN A 83 12.63 6.62 3.92
CA GLN A 83 13.39 7.13 2.78
C GLN A 83 12.67 8.29 2.09
N MET A 84 11.36 8.20 1.92
CA MET A 84 10.54 9.28 1.37
C MET A 84 10.64 10.55 2.23
N LEU A 85 10.54 10.43 3.56
CA LEU A 85 10.67 11.57 4.47
C LEU A 85 12.06 12.20 4.37
N GLN A 86 13.13 11.41 4.36
CA GLN A 86 14.50 11.90 4.19
C GLN A 86 14.66 12.67 2.87
N MET A 87 14.12 12.13 1.77
CA MET A 87 14.17 12.81 0.47
C MET A 87 13.37 14.11 0.46
N LEU A 88 12.23 14.19 1.13
CA LEU A 88 11.47 15.44 1.25
C LEU A 88 12.19 16.47 2.14
N GLN A 89 12.88 16.03 3.21
CA GLN A 89 13.65 16.91 4.09
C GLN A 89 14.88 17.54 3.41
N GLU A 90 15.33 17.02 2.27
CA GLU A 90 16.37 17.68 1.46
C GLU A 90 15.87 18.97 0.77
N ILE A 91 14.55 19.17 0.70
CA ILE A 91 13.95 20.42 0.24
C ILE A 91 14.11 21.46 1.38
N PRO A 92 14.76 22.61 1.13
CA PRO A 92 15.08 23.57 2.20
C PRO A 92 13.89 23.98 3.07
N ALA A 93 12.71 24.15 2.47
CA ALA A 93 11.48 24.52 3.17
C ALA A 93 11.00 23.46 4.18
N TYR A 94 11.42 22.20 4.06
CA TYR A 94 10.94 21.07 4.85
C TYR A 94 12.00 20.46 5.78
N LYS A 95 13.24 20.97 5.76
CA LYS A 95 14.41 20.41 6.42
C LYS A 95 14.24 20.09 7.91
N ASN A 96 13.45 20.91 8.64
CA ASN A 96 13.30 20.79 10.09
C ASN A 96 11.94 20.20 10.50
N LEU A 97 11.15 19.71 9.57
CA LEU A 97 9.84 19.12 9.85
C LEU A 97 9.96 17.64 10.18
N ASN A 98 9.19 17.15 11.18
CA ASN A 98 9.04 15.72 11.40
C ASN A 98 8.10 15.09 10.36
N GLY A 99 7.95 13.74 10.39
CA GLY A 99 7.20 13.03 9.37
C GLY A 99 5.77 13.52 9.17
N ALA A 100 5.01 13.76 10.25
CA ALA A 100 3.63 14.22 10.15
C ALA A 100 3.54 15.67 9.71
N GLN A 101 4.37 16.56 10.28
CA GLN A 101 4.47 17.95 9.89
C GLN A 101 4.88 18.11 8.43
N LEU A 102 5.80 17.26 7.98
CA LEU A 102 6.29 17.26 6.62
C LEU A 102 5.18 16.85 5.64
N LEU A 103 4.45 15.79 5.92
CA LEU A 103 3.32 15.38 5.09
C LEU A 103 2.20 16.42 5.11
N ALA A 104 1.94 17.06 6.26
CA ALA A 104 0.99 18.16 6.35
C ALA A 104 1.41 19.36 5.49
N ALA A 105 2.70 19.69 5.47
CA ALA A 105 3.23 20.80 4.66
C ALA A 105 3.20 20.50 3.15
N VAL A 106 3.54 19.26 2.76
CA VAL A 106 3.59 18.84 1.36
C VAL A 106 2.20 18.58 0.78
N LEU A 107 1.30 17.96 1.57
CA LEU A 107 -0.01 17.48 1.12
C LEU A 107 -1.19 18.24 1.76
N SER A 108 -0.96 19.43 2.33
CA SER A 108 -2.03 20.27 2.92
C SER A 108 -2.88 19.52 3.96
N THR A 109 -2.22 18.90 4.94
CA THR A 109 -2.86 18.14 6.04
C THR A 109 -3.73 16.97 5.54
N PRO A 110 -3.10 15.91 5.03
CA PRO A 110 -3.84 14.82 4.39
C PRO A 110 -4.67 13.99 5.37
N LYS A 111 -5.83 13.52 4.94
CA LYS A 111 -6.56 12.44 5.60
C LYS A 111 -5.86 11.10 5.32
N TYR A 112 -5.99 10.12 6.22
CA TYR A 112 -5.30 8.83 6.06
C TYR A 112 -6.31 7.70 5.89
N ILE A 113 -6.07 6.87 4.88
CA ILE A 113 -6.77 5.60 4.66
C ILE A 113 -5.75 4.49 4.91
N TRP A 114 -6.00 3.64 5.90
CA TRP A 114 -5.10 2.54 6.21
C TRP A 114 -5.60 1.25 5.55
N MET A 115 -5.00 0.91 4.41
CA MET A 115 -5.34 -0.29 3.65
C MET A 115 -4.56 -1.49 4.17
N ARG A 116 -5.27 -2.51 4.68
CA ARG A 116 -4.74 -3.71 5.32
C ARG A 116 -5.24 -4.98 4.63
N ARG A 117 -4.63 -6.11 4.99
CA ARG A 117 -5.12 -7.44 4.63
C ARG A 117 -5.18 -8.31 5.88
N ARG A 118 -6.31 -9.00 6.12
CA ARG A 118 -6.48 -9.86 7.31
C ARG A 118 -5.59 -11.10 7.25
N ASN A 119 -5.47 -11.70 6.07
CA ASN A 119 -4.68 -12.90 5.87
C ASN A 119 -3.22 -12.57 5.53
N HIS A 120 -2.38 -12.37 6.55
CA HIS A 120 -0.95 -12.09 6.38
C HIS A 120 -0.18 -13.22 5.69
N VAL A 121 -0.61 -14.47 5.83
CA VAL A 121 0.05 -15.60 5.14
C VAL A 121 -0.16 -15.51 3.64
N GLU A 122 -1.39 -15.29 3.19
CA GLU A 122 -1.66 -15.07 1.77
C GLU A 122 -1.01 -13.80 1.23
N GLN A 123 -0.92 -12.74 2.05
CA GLN A 123 -0.20 -11.52 1.70
C GLN A 123 1.29 -11.80 1.50
N ALA A 124 1.93 -12.52 2.41
CA ALA A 124 3.34 -12.90 2.35
C ALA A 124 3.63 -13.82 1.15
N VAL A 125 2.77 -14.80 0.88
CA VAL A 125 2.86 -15.64 -0.31
C VAL A 125 2.77 -14.81 -1.58
N SER A 126 1.79 -13.91 -1.66
CA SER A 126 1.65 -12.98 -2.80
C SER A 126 2.90 -12.11 -2.99
N TRP A 127 3.53 -11.69 -1.89
CA TRP A 127 4.77 -10.92 -1.94
C TRP A 127 5.95 -11.76 -2.44
N ALA A 128 6.11 -12.98 -1.91
CA ALA A 128 7.15 -13.91 -2.35
C ALA A 128 7.05 -14.23 -3.85
N ILE A 129 5.83 -14.43 -4.37
CA ILE A 129 5.58 -14.68 -5.79
C ILE A 129 5.90 -13.43 -6.62
N ALA A 130 5.45 -12.24 -6.21
CA ALA A 130 5.71 -11.00 -6.92
C ALA A 130 7.20 -10.67 -7.02
N CYS A 131 7.98 -10.91 -5.96
CA CYS A 131 9.44 -10.73 -5.98
C CYS A 131 10.12 -11.66 -6.98
N GLN A 132 9.66 -12.92 -7.10
CA GLN A 132 10.26 -13.90 -8.00
C GLN A 132 9.84 -13.69 -9.45
N THR A 133 8.58 -13.35 -9.69
CA THR A 133 8.03 -13.20 -11.05
C THR A 133 8.22 -11.81 -11.64
N GLY A 134 8.39 -10.78 -10.80
CA GLY A 134 8.39 -9.38 -11.18
C GLY A 134 6.99 -8.83 -11.48
N ILE A 135 5.91 -9.59 -11.26
CA ILE A 135 4.53 -9.19 -11.53
C ILE A 135 3.90 -8.64 -10.25
N TRP A 136 3.74 -7.34 -10.18
CA TRP A 136 3.17 -6.64 -9.02
C TRP A 136 1.68 -6.33 -9.17
N ALA A 137 1.25 -6.06 -10.40
CA ALA A 137 -0.15 -5.89 -10.78
C ALA A 137 -0.36 -6.48 -12.17
N GLN A 138 -1.56 -6.91 -12.49
CA GLN A 138 -1.94 -7.37 -13.82
C GLN A 138 -3.30 -6.82 -14.15
N THR A 139 -3.41 -6.25 -15.35
CA THR A 139 -4.67 -5.83 -15.96
C THR A 139 -5.09 -6.84 -17.01
N GLY A 140 -6.39 -6.97 -17.27
CA GLY A 140 -6.91 -7.95 -18.24
C GLY A 140 -6.43 -7.76 -19.67
N GLU A 141 -5.91 -6.57 -20.01
CA GLU A 141 -5.49 -6.22 -21.38
C GLU A 141 -4.06 -6.69 -21.70
N GLU A 142 -3.18 -6.81 -20.72
CA GLU A 142 -1.78 -7.15 -20.93
C GLU A 142 -1.30 -8.24 -19.94
N LYS A 143 -1.12 -9.47 -20.45
CA LYS A 143 -0.55 -10.57 -19.66
C LYS A 143 0.96 -10.42 -19.60
N LEU A 144 1.45 -9.87 -18.48
CA LEU A 144 2.87 -9.78 -18.20
C LEU A 144 3.49 -11.17 -18.11
N GLN A 145 4.62 -11.37 -18.80
CA GLN A 145 5.37 -12.62 -18.72
C GLN A 145 6.20 -12.65 -17.43
N PRO A 146 6.11 -13.72 -16.63
CA PRO A 146 6.91 -13.83 -15.42
C PRO A 146 8.41 -13.98 -15.76
N ARG A 147 9.26 -13.28 -15.00
CA ARG A 147 10.72 -13.40 -15.13
C ARG A 147 11.24 -14.80 -14.80
N ALA A 148 10.54 -15.52 -13.93
CA ALA A 148 10.86 -16.86 -13.51
C ALA A 148 9.61 -17.62 -13.05
N VAL A 149 9.66 -18.95 -13.09
CA VAL A 149 8.67 -19.80 -12.43
C VAL A 149 8.90 -19.71 -10.92
N PRO A 150 7.90 -19.29 -10.12
CA PRO A 150 8.08 -19.11 -8.70
C PRO A 150 8.27 -20.46 -8.00
N LYS A 151 9.11 -20.46 -6.94
CA LYS A 151 9.42 -21.64 -6.12
C LYS A 151 9.05 -21.37 -4.67
N PHE A 152 8.41 -22.36 -4.04
CA PHE A 152 8.08 -22.29 -2.62
C PHE A 152 9.35 -22.22 -1.76
N ASP A 153 9.43 -21.23 -0.88
CA ASP A 153 10.44 -21.12 0.16
C ASP A 153 9.80 -20.72 1.49
N PHE A 154 9.81 -21.64 2.45
CA PHE A 154 9.24 -21.41 3.77
C PHE A 154 9.90 -20.21 4.48
N LYS A 155 11.24 -20.07 4.41
CA LYS A 155 11.96 -19.04 5.13
C LYS A 155 11.62 -17.66 4.59
N VAL A 156 11.55 -17.52 3.28
CA VAL A 156 11.16 -16.28 2.60
C VAL A 156 9.73 -15.87 2.99
N ILE A 157 8.78 -16.80 2.97
CA ILE A 157 7.39 -16.50 3.35
C ILE A 157 7.30 -16.12 4.83
N ASP A 158 8.04 -16.82 5.72
CA ASP A 158 8.07 -16.51 7.16
C ASP A 158 8.67 -15.12 7.44
N GLU A 159 9.71 -14.75 6.70
CA GLU A 159 10.30 -13.41 6.75
C GLU A 159 9.30 -12.34 6.31
N TRP A 160 8.57 -12.57 5.21
CA TRP A 160 7.55 -11.62 4.75
C TRP A 160 6.38 -11.51 5.74
N CYS A 161 5.93 -12.61 6.36
CA CYS A 161 4.92 -12.55 7.42
C CYS A 161 5.36 -11.65 8.57
N ASN A 162 6.61 -11.83 9.04
CA ASN A 162 7.17 -11.02 10.14
C ASN A 162 7.33 -9.54 9.72
N ARG A 163 7.77 -9.29 8.49
CA ARG A 163 7.92 -7.92 7.95
C ARG A 163 6.58 -7.21 7.80
N ILE A 164 5.55 -7.90 7.32
CA ILE A 164 4.18 -7.35 7.25
C ILE A 164 3.72 -6.93 8.62
N ALA A 165 3.83 -7.82 9.63
CA ALA A 165 3.42 -7.50 10.99
C ALA A 165 4.21 -6.32 11.59
N ALA A 166 5.52 -6.25 11.34
CA ALA A 166 6.35 -5.14 11.80
C ALA A 166 5.96 -3.81 11.13
N HIS A 167 5.72 -3.81 9.81
CA HIS A 167 5.31 -2.60 9.09
C HIS A 167 3.91 -2.13 9.50
N GLU A 168 2.97 -3.05 9.76
CA GLU A 168 1.65 -2.68 10.30
C GLU A 168 1.75 -2.06 11.68
N ALA A 169 2.55 -2.67 12.57
CA ALA A 169 2.81 -2.10 13.90
C ALA A 169 3.44 -0.71 13.82
N SER A 170 4.30 -0.48 12.84
CA SER A 170 4.92 0.82 12.62
C SER A 170 3.91 1.87 12.14
N TRP A 171 2.99 1.52 11.23
CA TRP A 171 1.87 2.40 10.86
C TRP A 171 0.96 2.72 12.04
N GLU A 172 0.61 1.71 12.86
CA GLU A 172 -0.20 1.89 14.06
C GLU A 172 0.46 2.86 15.05
N ASN A 173 1.78 2.70 15.27
CA ASN A 173 2.56 3.60 16.11
C ASN A 173 2.56 5.03 15.54
N TYR A 174 2.80 5.18 14.23
CA TYR A 174 2.79 6.49 13.56
C TYR A 174 1.45 7.21 13.74
N PHE A 175 0.33 6.52 13.55
CA PHE A 175 -1.00 7.10 13.74
C PHE A 175 -1.24 7.50 15.20
N ARG A 176 -0.90 6.63 16.14
CA ARG A 176 -1.06 6.91 17.56
C ARG A 176 -0.22 8.08 18.04
N GLU A 177 1.05 8.14 17.66
CA GLU A 177 1.97 9.20 18.06
C GLU A 177 1.60 10.57 17.51
N ASN A 178 0.99 10.60 16.34
CA ASN A 178 0.56 11.83 15.68
C ASN A 178 -0.94 12.13 15.84
N GLN A 179 -1.67 11.35 16.67
CA GLN A 179 -3.11 11.52 16.92
C GLN A 179 -3.94 11.50 15.64
N ILE A 180 -3.57 10.63 14.71
CA ILE A 180 -4.24 10.44 13.43
C ILE A 180 -5.25 9.30 13.56
N GLU A 181 -6.50 9.54 13.20
CA GLU A 181 -7.56 8.54 13.11
C GLU A 181 -7.77 8.15 11.63
N PRO A 182 -7.14 7.05 11.14
CA PRO A 182 -7.27 6.66 9.76
C PRO A 182 -8.59 5.93 9.50
N LEU A 183 -9.14 6.06 8.29
CA LEU A 183 -10.15 5.12 7.80
C LEU A 183 -9.48 3.76 7.56
N ILE A 184 -9.87 2.74 8.30
CA ILE A 184 -9.33 1.38 8.13
C ILE A 184 -10.18 0.63 7.09
N LEU A 185 -9.50 0.14 6.04
CA LEU A 185 -10.07 -0.74 5.02
C LEU A 185 -9.32 -2.06 4.98
N PHE A 186 -10.04 -3.17 4.88
CA PHE A 186 -9.45 -4.48 4.65
C PHE A 186 -9.66 -4.94 3.22
N TYR A 187 -8.62 -5.53 2.63
CA TYR A 187 -8.66 -6.07 1.27
C TYR A 187 -9.87 -6.97 1.03
N GLU A 188 -10.18 -7.82 1.99
CA GLU A 188 -11.26 -8.78 1.90
C GLU A 188 -12.63 -8.07 1.78
N ASP A 189 -12.82 -6.95 2.49
CA ASP A 189 -14.06 -6.15 2.41
C ASP A 189 -14.13 -5.38 1.08
N VAL A 190 -12.98 -4.85 0.61
CA VAL A 190 -12.92 -4.18 -0.70
C VAL A 190 -13.26 -5.14 -1.82
N VAL A 191 -12.78 -6.39 -1.77
CA VAL A 191 -13.14 -7.44 -2.75
C VAL A 191 -14.60 -7.84 -2.66
N ALA A 192 -15.16 -7.88 -1.45
CA ALA A 192 -16.58 -8.25 -1.24
C ALA A 192 -17.56 -7.21 -1.81
N SER A 193 -17.21 -5.91 -1.72
CA SER A 193 -18.04 -4.83 -2.28
C SER A 193 -17.18 -3.62 -2.65
N HIS A 194 -16.87 -3.47 -3.92
CA HIS A 194 -16.14 -2.32 -4.47
C HIS A 194 -16.91 -1.02 -4.22
N ARG A 195 -18.25 -1.06 -4.38
CA ARG A 195 -19.13 0.08 -4.15
C ARG A 195 -19.04 0.56 -2.70
N THR A 196 -19.26 -0.33 -1.74
CA THR A 196 -19.21 0.03 -0.32
C THR A 196 -17.83 0.56 0.08
N ALA A 197 -16.75 0.00 -0.48
CA ALA A 197 -15.40 0.50 -0.23
C ALA A 197 -15.21 1.93 -0.76
N ALA A 198 -15.70 2.22 -1.97
CA ALA A 198 -15.63 3.56 -2.54
C ALA A 198 -16.47 4.56 -1.74
N GLU A 199 -17.73 4.22 -1.44
CA GLU A 199 -18.64 5.06 -0.66
C GLU A 199 -18.02 5.45 0.69
N ARG A 200 -17.47 4.48 1.44
CA ARG A 200 -16.78 4.75 2.71
C ARG A 200 -15.60 5.70 2.58
N VAL A 201 -14.84 5.60 1.47
CA VAL A 201 -13.74 6.54 1.21
C VAL A 201 -14.26 7.93 0.89
N LEU A 202 -15.27 8.03 0.02
CA LEU A 202 -15.84 9.32 -0.37
C LEU A 202 -16.48 10.04 0.84
N GLU A 203 -17.22 9.31 1.67
CA GLU A 203 -17.79 9.84 2.92
C GLU A 203 -16.68 10.31 3.88
N PHE A 204 -15.64 9.49 4.09
CA PHE A 204 -14.52 9.86 4.95
C PHE A 204 -13.77 11.10 4.45
N LEU A 205 -13.65 11.26 3.14
CA LEU A 205 -13.04 12.42 2.50
C LEU A 205 -14.00 13.63 2.44
N GLU A 206 -15.27 13.46 2.84
CA GLU A 206 -16.33 14.49 2.75
C GLU A 206 -16.58 14.93 1.31
N LEU A 207 -16.43 14.01 0.37
CA LEU A 207 -16.66 14.25 -1.04
C LEU A 207 -18.10 13.89 -1.41
N PRO A 208 -18.89 14.84 -1.96
CA PRO A 208 -20.23 14.56 -2.39
C PRO A 208 -20.22 13.60 -3.58
N PHE A 209 -21.13 12.63 -3.57
CA PHE A 209 -21.32 11.69 -4.66
C PHE A 209 -22.81 11.36 -4.86
N PRO A 210 -23.25 11.06 -6.09
CA PRO A 210 -24.64 10.73 -6.36
C PRO A 210 -25.00 9.36 -5.77
N PRO A 211 -26.26 9.15 -5.31
CA PRO A 211 -26.71 7.87 -4.75
C PRO A 211 -26.63 6.70 -5.73
N ASP A 212 -26.68 6.98 -7.04
CA ASP A 212 -26.59 6.04 -8.15
C ASP A 212 -25.18 5.97 -8.77
N LEU A 213 -24.14 6.40 -8.04
CA LEU A 213 -22.76 6.32 -8.50
C LEU A 213 -22.43 4.91 -9.00
N GLU A 214 -22.17 4.78 -10.28
CA GLU A 214 -21.74 3.53 -10.87
C GLU A 214 -20.24 3.33 -10.68
N ILE A 215 -19.86 2.18 -10.15
CA ILE A 215 -18.47 1.76 -10.01
C ILE A 215 -18.26 0.55 -10.90
N PRO A 216 -17.60 0.72 -12.05
CA PRO A 216 -17.35 -0.39 -12.96
C PRO A 216 -16.45 -1.43 -12.30
N PRO A 217 -16.52 -2.69 -12.72
CA PRO A 217 -15.57 -3.71 -12.28
C PRO A 217 -14.14 -3.23 -12.49
N PRO A 218 -13.25 -3.38 -11.49
CA PRO A 218 -11.87 -2.96 -11.62
C PRO A 218 -11.15 -3.72 -12.72
N ALA A 219 -10.35 -3.02 -13.51
CA ALA A 219 -9.53 -3.63 -14.56
C ALA A 219 -8.43 -4.56 -14.03
N ILE A 220 -8.22 -4.57 -12.70
CA ILE A 220 -7.17 -5.35 -12.04
C ILE A 220 -7.66 -6.75 -11.73
N GLU A 221 -6.97 -7.74 -12.28
CA GLU A 221 -7.26 -9.15 -12.02
C GLU A 221 -6.72 -9.60 -10.66
N LYS A 222 -7.50 -10.48 -10.00
CA LYS A 222 -7.05 -11.16 -8.78
C LYS A 222 -5.86 -12.06 -9.12
N GLN A 223 -4.68 -11.76 -8.58
CA GLN A 223 -3.46 -12.55 -8.82
C GLN A 223 -3.39 -13.83 -7.98
N ALA A 224 -4.23 -13.99 -6.95
CA ALA A 224 -4.28 -15.20 -6.16
C ALA A 224 -4.84 -16.35 -7.03
N ASN A 225 -3.99 -17.34 -7.27
CA ASN A 225 -4.28 -18.54 -8.04
C ASN A 225 -4.09 -19.79 -7.18
N GLN A 226 -4.24 -20.97 -7.77
CA GLN A 226 -4.06 -22.25 -7.10
C GLN A 226 -2.69 -22.34 -6.39
N ILE A 227 -1.61 -21.88 -7.02
CA ILE A 227 -0.25 -21.89 -6.44
C ILE A 227 -0.21 -21.08 -5.13
N SER A 228 -0.88 -19.94 -5.09
CA SER A 228 -0.93 -19.10 -3.88
C SER A 228 -1.60 -19.82 -2.71
N HIS A 229 -2.70 -20.54 -2.97
CA HIS A 229 -3.41 -21.30 -1.94
C HIS A 229 -2.60 -22.52 -1.48
N GLU A 230 -1.97 -23.25 -2.40
CA GLU A 230 -1.10 -24.37 -2.08
C GLU A 230 0.10 -23.95 -1.22
N TRP A 231 0.73 -22.82 -1.54
CA TRP A 231 1.85 -22.30 -0.76
C TRP A 231 1.45 -21.85 0.63
N ALA A 232 0.29 -21.20 0.77
CA ALA A 232 -0.24 -20.82 2.07
C ALA A 232 -0.52 -22.03 2.95
N ALA A 233 -1.15 -23.07 2.39
CA ALA A 233 -1.40 -24.33 3.10
C ALA A 233 -0.10 -25.04 3.49
N CYS A 234 0.88 -25.11 2.59
CA CYS A 234 2.19 -25.71 2.85
C CYS A 234 2.93 -24.96 3.97
N TYR A 235 2.95 -23.62 3.92
CA TYR A 235 3.56 -22.78 4.94
C TYR A 235 2.95 -23.03 6.33
N LEU A 236 1.62 -23.03 6.45
CA LEU A 236 0.93 -23.27 7.71
C LEU A 236 1.23 -24.65 8.29
N LYS A 237 1.27 -25.68 7.46
CA LYS A 237 1.64 -27.06 7.86
C LYS A 237 3.07 -27.13 8.42
N VAL A 238 4.04 -26.51 7.74
CA VAL A 238 5.44 -26.49 8.18
C VAL A 238 5.59 -25.68 9.48
N LYS A 239 4.93 -24.52 9.58
CA LYS A 239 4.98 -23.66 10.78
C LYS A 239 4.39 -24.38 12.00
N GLY A 240 3.24 -25.03 11.86
CA GLY A 240 2.62 -25.83 12.92
C GLY A 240 3.50 -26.97 13.39
N ALA A 241 4.16 -27.69 12.48
CA ALA A 241 5.10 -28.76 12.81
C ALA A 241 6.33 -28.26 13.61
N LYS A 242 6.89 -27.08 13.24
CA LYS A 242 8.02 -26.46 13.95
C LYS A 242 7.62 -25.99 15.35
N THR A 243 6.47 -25.34 15.49
CA THR A 243 5.95 -24.88 16.78
C THR A 243 5.68 -26.07 17.72
N GLY A 244 5.09 -27.15 17.23
CA GLY A 244 4.86 -28.37 18.00
C GLY A 244 6.15 -29.09 18.43
N ARG A 245 7.22 -29.04 17.63
CA ARG A 245 8.55 -29.56 18.04
C ARG A 245 9.16 -28.70 19.14
N LEU A 246 9.14 -27.38 19.03
CA LEU A 246 9.67 -26.47 20.02
C LEU A 246 8.95 -26.63 21.36
N ALA A 247 7.62 -26.69 21.36
CA ALA A 247 6.82 -26.92 22.56
C ALA A 247 7.17 -28.25 23.27
N ARG A 248 7.44 -29.33 22.51
CA ARG A 248 7.90 -30.61 23.07
C ARG A 248 9.29 -30.52 23.70
N VAL A 249 10.23 -29.83 23.08
CA VAL A 249 11.58 -29.61 23.63
C VAL A 249 11.52 -28.82 24.93
N LEU A 250 10.77 -27.70 24.95
CA LEU A 250 10.63 -26.87 26.15
C LEU A 250 9.96 -27.61 27.33
N ARG A 251 9.00 -28.50 27.05
CA ARG A 251 8.42 -29.37 28.12
C ARG A 251 9.44 -30.35 28.69
N ARG A 252 10.32 -30.93 27.85
CA ARG A 252 11.38 -31.85 28.32
C ARG A 252 12.48 -31.15 29.12
N MET A 253 12.71 -29.85 28.90
CA MET A 253 13.71 -29.08 29.69
C MET A 253 13.17 -28.58 31.03
N ARG A 254 11.85 -28.67 31.25
CA ARG A 254 11.20 -28.25 32.48
C ARG A 254 10.78 -29.44 33.39
N ALA A 255 10.95 -30.66 32.94
CA ALA A 255 10.73 -31.91 33.65
C ALA A 255 12.08 -32.52 34.08
#